data_fb9dfa5809c8dc22695c53b40b295506
#
_entry.id   fb9dfa5809c8dc22695c53b40b295506
#
_cell.length_a   1.000
_cell.length_b   1.000
_cell.length_c   1.000
_cell.angle_alpha   90.00
_cell.angle_beta   90.00
_cell.angle_gamma   90.00
#
_symmetry.space_group_name_H-M   'P 1'
#
loop_
_entity.id
_entity.type
_entity.pdbx_description
1 polymer ?
#
loop_
_entity_poly.entity_id
_entity_poly.type
_entity_poly.pdbx_seq_one_letter_code
_entity_poly.pdbx_strand_id
1 'polypeptide(L)'
;IFNSLSNNSSNYSLFKNIWNIYYSNSLNLLNNKNDISKLKGFILDSAVKGLLIKQNINKENAEDQIKAIVLESEKLRVQKNIKKVKKNILPYNFIAPFRIPSNWGWVTLDQICYQITDGVHHTPIYTSKGIPFLSVKDLTNGEINFSNTRYVSEETYNDLKKRCNPEKYDLLLTKIGTTGIPKVIDIDKKFSLFVSVALLKIPYNKVNPYFLELVISSPFVKEQSKAGTQGVGNKNLLLNTIKAITIPFPPLIEQEEIVEKVNSLMNLCNDLEQQLTKKEDISKKLASITISYITGIKVKEKEKMKVPKNELISILKIKKKPTQKDDAPLAKILLNYKGELSSKLLWSYSELDIENFYMQLKIELENDWIEQPEIAKMIDTEEK
;
A
#
# COMPACT_ATOMS: atom_id res chain seq x y z
N ILE A 1 5.01 16.78 18.31
CA ILE A 1 6.06 16.02 19.05
C ILE A 1 6.97 15.30 18.05
N PHE A 2 6.46 14.40 17.17
CA PHE A 2 7.33 13.63 16.26
C PHE A 2 8.15 14.50 15.30
N ASN A 3 7.58 15.56 14.73
CA ASN A 3 8.29 16.48 13.84
C ASN A 3 9.39 17.28 14.58
N SER A 4 9.15 17.68 15.83
CA SER A 4 10.16 18.38 16.64
C SER A 4 11.29 17.43 17.09
N LEU A 5 11.01 16.14 17.28
CA LEU A 5 12.01 15.13 17.61
C LEU A 5 12.93 14.83 16.42
N SER A 6 12.39 14.71 15.22
CA SER A 6 13.18 14.44 14.02
C SER A 6 14.08 15.61 13.60
N ASN A 7 13.67 16.84 13.90
CA ASN A 7 14.42 18.04 13.53
C ASN A 7 15.51 18.43 14.56
N ASN A 8 15.34 18.01 15.82
CA ASN A 8 16.26 18.39 16.90
C ASN A 8 17.25 17.29 17.31
N SER A 9 17.09 16.05 16.85
CA SER A 9 18.02 14.96 17.13
C SER A 9 19.16 14.98 16.12
N SER A 10 20.31 15.54 16.53
CA SER A 10 21.51 15.62 15.68
C SER A 10 22.38 14.36 15.73
N ASN A 11 22.12 13.43 16.64
CA ASN A 11 22.89 12.20 16.79
C ASN A 11 22.08 11.07 17.47
N TYR A 12 22.58 9.84 17.31
CA TYR A 12 21.99 8.61 17.88
C TYR A 12 21.77 8.67 19.40
N SER A 13 22.71 9.23 20.16
CA SER A 13 22.63 9.27 21.63
C SER A 13 21.46 10.13 22.10
N LEU A 14 21.30 11.32 21.51
CA LEU A 14 20.19 12.21 21.80
C LEU A 14 18.86 11.57 21.39
N PHE A 15 18.81 10.98 20.20
CA PHE A 15 17.64 10.25 19.72
C PHE A 15 17.24 9.13 20.68
N LYS A 16 18.21 8.30 21.14
CA LYS A 16 17.96 7.21 22.08
C LYS A 16 17.36 7.69 23.41
N ASN A 17 17.88 8.80 23.96
CA ASN A 17 17.34 9.38 25.19
C ASN A 17 15.88 9.83 25.01
N ILE A 18 15.62 10.56 23.95
CA ILE A 18 14.25 11.04 23.63
C ILE A 18 13.31 9.85 23.36
N TRP A 19 13.78 8.85 22.64
CA TRP A 19 13.02 7.62 22.39
C TRP A 19 12.66 6.90 23.69
N ASN A 20 13.60 6.78 24.65
CA ASN A 20 13.33 6.14 25.93
C ASN A 20 12.25 6.90 26.73
N ILE A 21 12.31 8.24 26.75
CA ILE A 21 11.29 9.08 27.40
C ILE A 21 9.93 8.85 26.72
N TYR A 22 9.91 8.82 25.39
CA TYR A 22 8.68 8.56 24.64
C TYR A 22 8.12 7.17 24.91
N TYR A 23 8.97 6.14 24.87
CA TYR A 23 8.59 4.74 25.10
C TYR A 23 8.01 4.54 26.51
N SER A 24 8.63 5.14 27.54
CA SER A 24 8.15 5.09 28.93
C SER A 24 6.75 5.71 29.11
N ASN A 25 6.39 6.65 28.25
CA ASN A 25 5.10 7.34 28.30
C ASN A 25 4.15 6.93 27.14
N SER A 26 4.52 5.94 26.35
CA SER A 26 3.80 5.58 25.10
C SER A 26 2.34 5.18 25.32
N LEU A 27 2.03 4.46 26.41
CA LEU A 27 0.67 4.05 26.76
C LEU A 27 -0.27 5.24 27.02
N ASN A 28 0.27 6.38 27.44
CA ASN A 28 -0.49 7.61 27.67
C ASN A 28 -0.55 8.52 26.43
N LEU A 29 0.37 8.34 25.47
CA LEU A 29 0.51 9.16 24.28
C LEU A 29 -0.13 8.56 23.03
N LEU A 30 -0.29 7.23 22.99
CA LEU A 30 -0.87 6.48 21.87
C LEU A 30 -2.33 6.13 22.18
N ASN A 31 -3.24 7.01 21.80
CA ASN A 31 -4.65 6.86 22.14
C ASN A 31 -5.50 6.26 21.01
N ASN A 32 -4.98 6.22 19.79
CA ASN A 32 -5.73 5.75 18.62
C ASN A 32 -4.79 5.20 17.52
N LYS A 33 -5.37 4.54 16.53
CA LYS A 33 -4.63 3.96 15.38
C LYS A 33 -3.86 4.98 14.55
N ASN A 34 -4.35 6.23 14.48
CA ASN A 34 -3.67 7.29 13.75
C ASN A 34 -2.34 7.67 14.42
N ASP A 35 -2.27 7.64 15.75
CA ASP A 35 -1.02 7.88 16.49
C ASP A 35 0.02 6.78 16.21
N ILE A 36 -0.43 5.52 16.12
CA ILE A 36 0.46 4.41 15.72
C ILE A 36 0.94 4.56 14.27
N SER A 37 0.07 4.99 13.37
CA SER A 37 0.46 5.26 11.97
C SER A 37 1.53 6.36 11.89
N LYS A 38 1.40 7.44 12.69
CA LYS A 38 2.41 8.49 12.79
C LYS A 38 3.71 7.95 13.38
N LEU A 39 3.64 7.08 14.40
CA LEU A 39 4.82 6.44 15.00
C LEU A 39 5.55 5.56 13.97
N LYS A 40 4.83 4.74 13.20
CA LYS A 40 5.41 3.95 12.10
C LYS A 40 6.13 4.85 11.08
N GLY A 41 5.51 5.97 10.70
CA GLY A 41 6.13 6.98 9.82
C GLY A 41 7.40 7.59 10.42
N PHE A 42 7.38 7.93 11.71
CA PHE A 42 8.55 8.47 12.43
C PHE A 42 9.70 7.46 12.52
N ILE A 43 9.41 6.18 12.74
CA ILE A 43 10.43 5.11 12.74
C ILE A 43 11.11 5.05 11.37
N LEU A 44 10.35 5.05 10.27
CA LEU A 44 10.89 5.04 8.91
C LEU A 44 11.73 6.29 8.61
N ASP A 45 11.27 7.46 9.00
CA ASP A 45 12.01 8.72 8.83
C ASP A 45 13.32 8.71 9.64
N SER A 46 13.29 8.18 10.85
CA SER A 46 14.48 8.03 11.69
C SER A 46 15.48 7.02 11.11
N ALA A 47 15.00 5.94 10.50
CA ALA A 47 15.84 4.97 9.79
C ALA A 47 16.60 5.63 8.64
N VAL A 48 15.87 6.39 7.81
CA VAL A 48 16.41 7.11 6.65
C VAL A 48 17.45 8.17 7.05
N LYS A 49 17.33 8.76 8.25
CA LYS A 49 18.28 9.73 8.79
C LYS A 49 19.46 9.10 9.53
N GLY A 50 19.52 7.76 9.64
CA GLY A 50 20.59 7.05 10.35
C GLY A 50 20.53 7.19 11.88
N LEU A 51 19.35 7.45 12.45
CA LEU A 51 19.17 7.70 13.88
C LEU A 51 18.86 6.43 14.69
N LEU A 52 18.56 5.30 14.03
CA LEU A 52 18.13 4.07 14.72
C LEU A 52 19.27 3.17 15.19
N ILE A 53 20.46 3.31 14.61
CA ILE A 53 21.62 2.48 14.89
C ILE A 53 22.83 3.36 15.28
N LYS A 54 23.75 2.78 16.01
CA LYS A 54 25.04 3.42 16.30
C LYS A 54 25.93 3.30 15.08
N GLN A 55 26.39 4.43 14.55
CA GLN A 55 27.23 4.47 13.36
C GLN A 55 28.61 3.85 13.63
N ASN A 56 29.08 3.05 12.70
CA ASN A 56 30.43 2.45 12.75
C ASN A 56 31.34 3.11 11.70
N ILE A 57 31.83 4.29 12.03
CA ILE A 57 32.62 5.17 11.14
C ILE A 57 33.91 4.49 10.62
N ASN A 58 34.36 3.42 11.28
CA ASN A 58 35.67 2.80 11.00
C ASN A 58 35.60 1.59 10.04
N LYS A 59 34.46 1.16 9.57
CA LYS A 59 34.35 -0.13 8.84
C LYS A 59 34.19 -0.04 7.33
N GLU A 60 33.34 0.80 6.83
CA GLU A 60 33.09 0.91 5.39
C GLU A 60 32.57 2.31 5.02
N ASN A 61 32.92 2.77 3.83
CA ASN A 61 32.44 4.01 3.28
C ASN A 61 31.42 3.71 2.16
N ALA A 62 30.29 4.38 2.19
CA ALA A 62 29.26 4.24 1.15
C ALA A 62 29.78 4.56 -0.26
N GLU A 63 30.74 5.47 -0.42
CA GLU A 63 31.31 5.79 -1.73
C GLU A 63 31.97 4.58 -2.40
N ASP A 64 32.73 3.79 -1.68
CA ASP A 64 33.38 2.60 -2.23
C ASP A 64 32.38 1.50 -2.54
N GLN A 65 31.34 1.39 -1.71
CA GLN A 65 30.22 0.50 -1.99
C GLN A 65 29.43 0.93 -3.24
N ILE A 66 29.17 2.21 -3.42
CA ILE A 66 28.50 2.75 -4.62
C ILE A 66 29.31 2.41 -5.88
N LYS A 67 30.63 2.59 -5.85
CA LYS A 67 31.52 2.17 -6.95
C LYS A 67 31.40 0.68 -7.25
N ALA A 68 31.40 -0.17 -6.20
CA ALA A 68 31.24 -1.61 -6.34
C ALA A 68 29.86 -2.01 -6.92
N ILE A 69 28.80 -1.31 -6.52
CA ILE A 69 27.44 -1.49 -7.09
C ILE A 69 27.41 -1.13 -8.58
N VAL A 70 28.02 -0.03 -8.96
CA VAL A 70 28.08 0.40 -10.38
C VAL A 70 28.78 -0.66 -11.21
N LEU A 71 29.94 -1.18 -10.75
CA LEU A 71 30.67 -2.25 -11.44
C LEU A 71 29.85 -3.54 -11.55
N GLU A 72 29.21 -3.96 -10.49
CA GLU A 72 28.38 -5.16 -10.48
C GLU A 72 27.14 -4.99 -11.37
N SER A 73 26.53 -3.81 -11.35
CA SER A 73 25.39 -3.46 -12.22
C SER A 73 25.76 -3.55 -13.71
N GLU A 74 26.95 -3.11 -14.11
CA GLU A 74 27.42 -3.25 -15.49
C GLU A 74 27.63 -4.71 -15.89
N LYS A 75 28.21 -5.54 -15.00
CA LYS A 75 28.36 -6.99 -15.24
C LYS A 75 26.98 -7.66 -15.44
N LEU A 76 26.02 -7.40 -14.53
CA LEU A 76 24.68 -7.95 -14.62
C LEU A 76 23.95 -7.52 -15.90
N ARG A 77 24.14 -6.27 -16.36
CA ARG A 77 23.58 -5.81 -17.62
C ARG A 77 24.10 -6.59 -18.83
N VAL A 78 25.42 -6.79 -18.87
CA VAL A 78 26.03 -7.59 -19.94
C VAL A 78 25.52 -9.01 -19.90
N GLN A 79 25.53 -9.66 -18.74
CA GLN A 79 25.06 -11.04 -18.59
C GLN A 79 23.59 -11.23 -18.97
N LYS A 80 22.75 -10.25 -18.62
CA LYS A 80 21.30 -10.28 -18.89
C LYS A 80 20.91 -9.64 -20.22
N ASN A 81 21.86 -9.25 -21.04
CA ASN A 81 21.66 -8.58 -22.34
C ASN A 81 20.76 -7.33 -22.24
N ILE A 82 20.93 -6.52 -21.18
CA ILE A 82 20.20 -5.30 -20.95
C ILE A 82 20.94 -4.12 -21.58
N LYS A 83 20.25 -3.35 -22.41
CA LYS A 83 20.83 -2.19 -23.09
C LYS A 83 21.41 -1.18 -22.08
N LYS A 84 22.59 -0.66 -22.38
CA LYS A 84 23.20 0.43 -21.62
C LYS A 84 22.38 1.71 -21.79
N VAL A 85 21.98 2.30 -20.66
CA VAL A 85 21.23 3.56 -20.61
C VAL A 85 22.01 4.54 -19.76
N LYS A 86 21.99 5.84 -20.16
CA LYS A 86 22.59 6.91 -19.35
C LYS A 86 21.89 6.94 -17.99
N LYS A 87 22.67 6.88 -16.91
CA LYS A 87 22.17 6.89 -15.54
C LYS A 87 21.81 8.31 -15.10
N ASN A 88 20.72 8.42 -14.33
CA ASN A 88 20.47 9.61 -13.54
C ASN A 88 21.40 9.58 -12.32
N ILE A 89 22.37 10.49 -12.31
CA ILE A 89 23.27 10.70 -11.16
C ILE A 89 22.84 11.98 -10.44
N LEU A 90 23.25 12.09 -9.18
CA LEU A 90 23.06 13.35 -8.45
C LEU A 90 23.72 14.51 -9.19
N PRO A 91 23.06 15.68 -9.30
CA PRO A 91 23.67 16.85 -9.89
C PRO A 91 24.85 17.33 -9.02
N TYR A 92 25.83 17.96 -9.66
CA TYR A 92 27.04 18.48 -8.95
C TYR A 92 26.68 19.45 -7.82
N ASN A 93 25.62 20.21 -7.98
CA ASN A 93 25.09 21.16 -6.97
C ASN A 93 23.96 20.57 -6.11
N PHE A 94 23.94 19.24 -5.93
CA PHE A 94 22.94 18.60 -5.08
C PHE A 94 23.02 19.11 -3.65
N ILE A 95 21.94 19.64 -3.14
CA ILE A 95 21.78 20.08 -1.76
C ILE A 95 21.07 18.99 -0.98
N ALA A 96 21.75 18.39 -0.03
CA ALA A 96 21.16 17.36 0.82
C ALA A 96 19.98 17.94 1.64
N PRO A 97 18.79 17.33 1.61
CA PRO A 97 17.63 17.85 2.31
C PRO A 97 17.74 17.76 3.83
N PHE A 98 18.61 16.89 4.31
CA PHE A 98 18.96 16.74 5.74
C PHE A 98 20.36 16.12 5.90
N ARG A 99 20.88 16.20 7.10
CA ARG A 99 22.18 15.59 7.45
C ARG A 99 22.04 14.08 7.59
N ILE A 100 23.03 13.36 7.08
CA ILE A 100 23.18 11.91 7.22
C ILE A 100 24.53 11.61 7.91
N PRO A 101 24.77 10.41 8.44
CA PRO A 101 26.06 9.99 8.94
C PRO A 101 27.19 10.19 7.92
N SER A 102 28.39 10.49 8.39
CA SER A 102 29.53 10.83 7.53
C SER A 102 30.02 9.68 6.65
N ASN A 103 29.72 8.43 7.04
CA ASN A 103 30.03 7.22 6.26
C ASN A 103 28.93 6.83 5.27
N TRP A 104 27.81 7.58 5.23
CA TRP A 104 26.73 7.40 4.27
C TRP A 104 26.94 8.28 3.04
N GLY A 105 26.29 7.90 1.93
CA GLY A 105 26.22 8.70 0.72
C GLY A 105 24.77 9.00 0.30
N TRP A 106 24.62 9.99 -0.57
CA TRP A 106 23.38 10.21 -1.30
C TRP A 106 23.44 9.57 -2.66
N VAL A 107 22.39 8.89 -3.10
CA VAL A 107 22.29 8.27 -4.43
C VAL A 107 20.89 8.46 -5.02
N THR A 108 20.78 8.34 -6.34
CA THR A 108 19.48 8.14 -6.99
C THR A 108 19.15 6.65 -7.07
N LEU A 109 17.87 6.30 -7.19
CA LEU A 109 17.49 4.89 -7.41
C LEU A 109 18.13 4.34 -8.70
N ASP A 110 18.30 5.19 -9.73
CA ASP A 110 18.91 4.75 -10.97
C ASP A 110 20.39 4.40 -10.82
N GLN A 111 21.11 5.01 -9.88
CA GLN A 111 22.53 4.69 -9.64
C GLN A 111 22.72 3.27 -9.05
N ILE A 112 21.82 2.84 -8.20
CA ILE A 112 21.94 1.55 -7.49
C ILE A 112 21.16 0.40 -8.15
N CYS A 113 20.23 0.70 -9.07
CA CYS A 113 19.53 -0.32 -9.85
C CYS A 113 20.26 -0.58 -11.16
N TYR A 114 20.43 -1.83 -11.57
CA TYR A 114 20.95 -2.11 -12.91
C TYR A 114 19.87 -2.01 -13.99
N GLN A 115 18.59 -2.10 -13.62
CA GLN A 115 17.46 -1.85 -14.50
C GLN A 115 16.28 -1.28 -13.72
N ILE A 116 15.62 -0.25 -14.26
CA ILE A 116 14.30 0.22 -13.83
C ILE A 116 13.41 0.22 -15.05
N THR A 117 12.37 -0.62 -15.03
CA THR A 117 11.42 -0.82 -16.14
C THR A 117 10.00 -0.94 -15.58
N ASP A 118 9.01 -1.14 -16.42
CA ASP A 118 7.63 -1.43 -16.04
C ASP A 118 7.07 -2.58 -16.87
N GLY A 119 5.92 -3.08 -16.48
CA GLY A 119 5.19 -4.10 -17.20
C GLY A 119 4.74 -3.65 -18.57
N VAL A 120 3.95 -4.46 -19.24
CA VAL A 120 3.51 -4.20 -20.61
C VAL A 120 2.45 -3.11 -20.68
N HIS A 121 2.47 -2.33 -21.78
CA HIS A 121 1.58 -1.19 -21.99
C HIS A 121 0.29 -1.57 -22.74
N HIS A 122 0.23 -2.77 -23.29
CA HIS A 122 -0.99 -3.31 -23.93
C HIS A 122 -1.60 -4.40 -23.06
N THR A 123 -2.89 -4.58 -23.18
CA THR A 123 -3.61 -5.66 -22.48
C THR A 123 -3.34 -6.97 -23.22
N PRO A 124 -2.70 -7.97 -22.59
CA PRO A 124 -2.50 -9.27 -23.19
C PRO A 124 -3.83 -10.06 -23.26
N ILE A 125 -3.84 -11.15 -24.03
CA ILE A 125 -4.94 -12.10 -24.02
C ILE A 125 -4.90 -12.85 -22.68
N TYR A 126 -5.98 -12.75 -21.89
CA TYR A 126 -6.10 -13.44 -20.62
C TYR A 126 -6.61 -14.85 -20.80
N THR A 127 -6.17 -15.74 -19.93
CA THR A 127 -6.59 -17.13 -19.85
C THR A 127 -7.21 -17.42 -18.47
N SER A 128 -8.02 -18.49 -18.37
CA SER A 128 -8.61 -18.91 -17.09
C SER A 128 -7.59 -19.47 -16.11
N LYS A 129 -6.49 -20.03 -16.60
CA LYS A 129 -5.37 -20.62 -15.82
C LYS A 129 -4.05 -20.32 -16.54
N GLY A 130 -2.93 -20.32 -15.82
CA GLY A 130 -1.60 -20.10 -16.40
C GLY A 130 -0.69 -19.31 -15.49
N ILE A 131 0.11 -18.42 -16.09
CA ILE A 131 1.04 -17.55 -15.36
C ILE A 131 0.32 -16.33 -14.83
N PRO A 132 0.41 -16.01 -13.53
CA PRO A 132 -0.20 -14.81 -12.96
C PRO A 132 0.26 -13.52 -13.65
N PHE A 133 -0.66 -12.59 -13.84
CA PHE A 133 -0.43 -11.28 -14.42
C PHE A 133 -0.85 -10.18 -13.46
N LEU A 134 0.13 -9.60 -12.77
CA LEU A 134 -0.08 -8.66 -11.69
C LEU A 134 -0.22 -7.22 -12.18
N SER A 135 -1.04 -6.47 -11.49
CA SER A 135 -1.25 -5.04 -11.66
C SER A 135 -1.24 -4.32 -10.32
N VAL A 136 -1.44 -3.02 -10.29
CA VAL A 136 -1.48 -2.23 -9.05
C VAL A 136 -2.45 -2.79 -8.01
N LYS A 137 -3.62 -3.30 -8.41
CA LYS A 137 -4.63 -3.86 -7.47
C LYS A 137 -4.11 -5.03 -6.64
N ASP A 138 -3.15 -5.77 -7.20
CA ASP A 138 -2.58 -6.96 -6.56
C ASP A 138 -1.48 -6.62 -5.54
N LEU A 139 -1.14 -5.31 -5.39
CA LEU A 139 -0.07 -4.78 -4.54
C LEU A 139 -0.52 -3.68 -3.57
N THR A 140 -1.77 -3.20 -3.67
CA THR A 140 -2.26 -2.01 -2.92
C THR A 140 -2.18 -2.14 -1.41
N ASN A 141 -2.18 -3.36 -0.89
CA ASN A 141 -2.09 -3.64 0.56
C ASN A 141 -0.65 -3.82 1.06
N GLY A 142 0.37 -3.57 0.20
CA GLY A 142 1.77 -3.76 0.56
C GLY A 142 2.23 -5.23 0.53
N GLU A 143 1.39 -6.14 0.02
CA GLU A 143 1.69 -7.56 -0.17
C GLU A 143 1.40 -7.97 -1.61
N ILE A 144 2.09 -9.00 -2.11
CA ILE A 144 1.80 -9.59 -3.43
C ILE A 144 0.62 -10.55 -3.28
N ASN A 145 -0.54 -10.16 -3.78
CA ASN A 145 -1.77 -10.93 -3.65
C ASN A 145 -2.12 -11.62 -4.98
N PHE A 146 -2.15 -12.95 -4.98
CA PHE A 146 -2.49 -13.76 -6.15
C PHE A 146 -3.94 -14.27 -6.15
N SER A 147 -4.74 -14.01 -5.12
CA SER A 147 -6.07 -14.61 -4.93
C SER A 147 -7.10 -14.18 -5.99
N ASN A 148 -6.92 -12.99 -6.57
CA ASN A 148 -7.84 -12.46 -7.58
C ASN A 148 -7.07 -11.80 -8.75
N THR A 149 -5.99 -12.47 -9.19
CA THR A 149 -5.17 -12.00 -10.29
C THR A 149 -5.65 -12.59 -11.62
N ARG A 150 -5.29 -11.95 -12.73
CA ARG A 150 -5.50 -12.47 -14.08
C ARG A 150 -4.36 -13.42 -14.46
N TYR A 151 -4.57 -14.20 -15.52
CA TYR A 151 -3.56 -15.15 -15.99
C TYR A 151 -3.28 -14.94 -17.48
N VAL A 152 -2.09 -15.31 -17.91
CA VAL A 152 -1.68 -15.36 -19.31
C VAL A 152 -1.11 -16.75 -19.65
N SER A 153 -1.07 -17.09 -20.93
CA SER A 153 -0.44 -18.34 -21.39
C SER A 153 1.08 -18.32 -21.18
N GLU A 154 1.70 -19.49 -21.13
CA GLU A 154 3.17 -19.62 -21.06
C GLU A 154 3.85 -18.95 -22.26
N GLU A 155 3.26 -19.04 -23.46
CA GLU A 155 3.76 -18.37 -24.68
C GLU A 155 3.76 -16.85 -24.50
N THR A 156 2.62 -16.29 -24.08
CA THR A 156 2.49 -14.85 -23.77
C THR A 156 3.50 -14.43 -22.70
N TYR A 157 3.64 -15.22 -21.62
CA TYR A 157 4.63 -14.94 -20.58
C TYR A 157 6.05 -14.86 -21.13
N ASN A 158 6.45 -15.78 -22.01
CA ASN A 158 7.79 -15.80 -22.61
C ASN A 158 8.08 -14.56 -23.47
N ASP A 159 7.06 -13.98 -24.10
CA ASP A 159 7.20 -12.72 -24.82
C ASP A 159 7.29 -11.51 -23.88
N LEU A 160 6.43 -11.45 -22.87
CA LEU A 160 6.42 -10.38 -21.87
C LEU A 160 7.72 -10.33 -21.06
N LYS A 161 8.27 -11.48 -20.74
CA LYS A 161 9.54 -11.65 -20.02
C LYS A 161 10.72 -10.98 -20.73
N LYS A 162 10.73 -10.90 -22.06
CA LYS A 162 11.79 -10.22 -22.82
C LYS A 162 11.94 -8.75 -22.42
N ARG A 163 10.83 -8.09 -22.06
CA ARG A 163 10.81 -6.69 -21.63
C ARG A 163 10.96 -6.53 -20.12
N CYS A 164 10.19 -7.30 -19.38
CA CYS A 164 10.07 -7.17 -17.92
C CYS A 164 10.02 -8.56 -17.31
N ASN A 165 11.11 -8.96 -16.64
CA ASN A 165 11.27 -10.27 -16.03
C ASN A 165 11.46 -10.12 -14.52
N PRO A 166 10.40 -10.16 -13.71
CA PRO A 166 10.51 -10.16 -12.26
C PRO A 166 11.25 -11.39 -11.75
N GLU A 167 12.20 -11.20 -10.85
CA GLU A 167 12.99 -12.24 -10.22
C GLU A 167 13.00 -12.04 -8.70
N LYS A 168 13.31 -13.08 -7.94
CA LYS A 168 13.45 -12.98 -6.49
C LYS A 168 14.46 -11.91 -6.10
N TYR A 169 14.15 -11.13 -5.08
CA TYR A 169 14.89 -9.97 -4.56
C TYR A 169 14.84 -8.72 -5.45
N ASP A 170 14.14 -8.73 -6.58
CA ASP A 170 13.75 -7.50 -7.25
C ASP A 170 12.70 -6.75 -6.42
N LEU A 171 12.55 -5.45 -6.67
CA LEU A 171 11.56 -4.62 -6.01
C LEU A 171 10.46 -4.19 -6.99
N LEU A 172 9.22 -4.42 -6.63
CA LEU A 172 8.04 -3.88 -7.29
C LEU A 172 7.72 -2.50 -6.73
N LEU A 173 7.21 -1.59 -7.57
CA LEU A 173 6.74 -0.27 -7.14
C LEU A 173 5.49 0.10 -7.90
N THR A 174 4.39 0.35 -7.21
CA THR A 174 3.15 0.79 -7.83
C THR A 174 3.31 2.19 -8.43
N LYS A 175 2.89 2.38 -9.70
CA LYS A 175 3.11 3.64 -10.42
C LYS A 175 1.88 4.26 -11.07
N ILE A 176 0.75 3.54 -11.23
CA ILE A 176 -0.51 4.08 -11.77
C ILE A 176 -1.64 3.75 -10.80
N GLY A 177 -2.51 4.74 -10.53
CA GLY A 177 -3.58 4.65 -9.55
C GLY A 177 -3.06 4.88 -8.12
N THR A 178 -2.97 3.86 -7.29
CA THR A 178 -2.26 3.94 -6.00
C THR A 178 -0.76 3.86 -6.27
N THR A 179 -0.05 4.98 -6.13
CA THR A 179 1.36 5.11 -6.48
C THR A 179 2.28 5.06 -5.25
N GLY A 180 3.51 4.58 -5.44
CA GLY A 180 4.58 4.68 -4.44
C GLY A 180 4.56 3.59 -3.35
N ILE A 181 3.88 2.46 -3.57
CA ILE A 181 3.93 1.29 -2.68
C ILE A 181 5.02 0.35 -3.18
N PRO A 182 6.13 0.18 -2.45
CA PRO A 182 7.16 -0.79 -2.79
C PRO A 182 6.82 -2.16 -2.22
N LYS A 183 7.32 -3.23 -2.87
CA LYS A 183 7.33 -4.59 -2.33
C LYS A 183 8.47 -5.42 -2.89
N VAL A 184 9.26 -6.01 -2.02
CA VAL A 184 10.30 -6.99 -2.41
C VAL A 184 9.63 -8.28 -2.88
N ILE A 185 10.15 -8.87 -3.95
CA ILE A 185 9.77 -10.21 -4.39
C ILE A 185 10.54 -11.22 -3.55
N ASP A 186 9.89 -11.79 -2.54
CA ASP A 186 10.46 -12.79 -1.62
C ASP A 186 10.05 -14.22 -1.93
N ILE A 187 9.30 -14.41 -3.02
CA ILE A 187 8.76 -15.68 -3.48
C ILE A 187 9.45 -16.16 -4.75
N ASP A 188 9.53 -17.47 -4.89
CA ASP A 188 10.01 -18.11 -6.12
C ASP A 188 8.83 -18.57 -6.98
N LYS A 189 8.17 -17.60 -7.61
CA LYS A 189 7.00 -17.83 -8.48
C LYS A 189 7.10 -16.98 -9.74
N LYS A 190 6.83 -17.59 -10.89
CA LYS A 190 6.74 -16.88 -12.17
C LYS A 190 5.47 -16.02 -12.19
N PHE A 191 5.60 -14.79 -12.66
CA PHE A 191 4.48 -13.89 -12.97
C PHE A 191 4.93 -12.77 -13.92
N SER A 192 3.97 -12.10 -14.54
CA SER A 192 4.21 -10.93 -15.39
C SER A 192 3.57 -9.69 -14.78
N LEU A 193 3.96 -8.51 -15.27
CA LEU A 193 3.51 -7.22 -14.76
C LEU A 193 2.79 -6.40 -15.84
N PHE A 194 1.75 -5.72 -15.41
CA PHE A 194 1.13 -4.64 -16.17
C PHE A 194 1.88 -3.32 -15.98
N VAL A 195 1.73 -2.38 -16.89
CA VAL A 195 2.35 -1.04 -16.85
C VAL A 195 2.13 -0.25 -15.57
N SER A 196 1.12 -0.62 -14.77
CA SER A 196 0.81 0.01 -13.48
C SER A 196 1.81 -0.32 -12.36
N VAL A 197 2.74 -1.22 -12.61
CA VAL A 197 3.80 -1.63 -11.67
C VAL A 197 5.16 -1.48 -12.33
N ALA A 198 6.05 -0.74 -11.68
CA ALA A 198 7.46 -0.68 -12.03
C ALA A 198 8.24 -1.82 -11.36
N LEU A 199 9.30 -2.26 -12.03
CA LEU A 199 10.26 -3.26 -11.58
C LEU A 199 11.63 -2.60 -11.44
N LEU A 200 12.18 -2.65 -10.23
CA LEU A 200 13.52 -2.17 -9.89
C LEU A 200 14.41 -3.40 -9.66
N LYS A 201 15.42 -3.57 -10.50
CA LYS A 201 16.37 -4.68 -10.41
C LYS A 201 17.69 -4.20 -9.83
N ILE A 202 18.09 -4.81 -8.72
CA ILE A 202 19.27 -4.42 -7.94
C ILE A 202 20.29 -5.57 -7.87
N PRO A 203 21.59 -5.28 -7.73
CA PRO A 203 22.56 -6.29 -7.34
C PRO A 203 22.37 -6.64 -5.85
N TYR A 204 21.46 -7.57 -5.55
CA TYR A 204 21.00 -7.87 -4.18
C TYR A 204 22.13 -8.37 -3.25
N ASN A 205 23.26 -8.79 -3.80
CA ASN A 205 24.48 -9.11 -3.06
C ASN A 205 25.29 -7.89 -2.62
N LYS A 206 24.89 -6.69 -3.05
CA LYS A 206 25.52 -5.39 -2.75
C LYS A 206 24.54 -4.36 -2.18
N VAL A 207 23.23 -4.56 -2.40
CA VAL A 207 22.15 -3.70 -1.94
C VAL A 207 21.10 -4.59 -1.27
N ASN A 208 20.80 -4.33 0.00
CA ASN A 208 19.74 -5.07 0.69
C ASN A 208 18.35 -4.65 0.15
N PRO A 209 17.57 -5.57 -0.46
CA PRO A 209 16.28 -5.24 -1.05
C PRO A 209 15.26 -4.75 -0.01
N TYR A 210 15.29 -5.29 1.20
CA TYR A 210 14.37 -4.88 2.28
C TYR A 210 14.70 -3.50 2.83
N PHE A 211 16.00 -3.11 2.86
CA PHE A 211 16.38 -1.73 3.15
C PHE A 211 15.80 -0.78 2.11
N LEU A 212 15.86 -1.13 0.84
CA LEU A 212 15.32 -0.31 -0.24
C LEU A 212 13.78 -0.20 -0.16
N GLU A 213 13.07 -1.30 0.14
CA GLU A 213 11.63 -1.29 0.41
C GLU A 213 11.27 -0.34 1.55
N LEU A 214 12.04 -0.40 2.65
CA LEU A 214 11.88 0.45 3.82
C LEU A 214 12.09 1.93 3.47
N VAL A 215 13.18 2.27 2.78
CA VAL A 215 13.50 3.66 2.39
C VAL A 215 12.43 4.22 1.45
N ILE A 216 11.98 3.46 0.46
CA ILE A 216 10.91 3.88 -0.46
C ILE A 216 9.58 4.05 0.29
N SER A 217 9.33 3.27 1.35
CA SER A 217 8.14 3.40 2.20
C SER A 217 8.19 4.61 3.13
N SER A 218 9.34 5.28 3.29
CA SER A 218 9.51 6.40 4.19
C SER A 218 8.69 7.64 3.76
N PRO A 219 8.30 8.51 4.70
CA PRO A 219 7.67 9.79 4.39
C PRO A 219 8.50 10.62 3.41
N PHE A 220 9.82 10.65 3.58
CA PHE A 220 10.74 11.38 2.72
C PHE A 220 10.64 10.98 1.24
N VAL A 221 10.63 9.68 0.92
CA VAL A 221 10.52 9.22 -0.47
C VAL A 221 9.08 9.30 -0.98
N LYS A 222 8.09 9.11 -0.10
CA LYS A 222 6.68 9.31 -0.46
C LYS A 222 6.39 10.73 -0.90
N GLU A 223 7.00 11.74 -0.26
CA GLU A 223 6.89 13.14 -0.68
C GLU A 223 7.49 13.38 -2.07
N GLN A 224 8.68 12.84 -2.37
CA GLN A 224 9.28 12.91 -3.71
C GLN A 224 8.38 12.23 -4.76
N SER A 225 7.86 11.04 -4.45
CA SER A 225 6.95 10.31 -5.33
C SER A 225 5.67 11.10 -5.58
N LYS A 226 5.08 11.71 -4.54
CA LYS A 226 3.88 12.55 -4.64
C LYS A 226 4.13 13.80 -5.49
N ALA A 227 5.24 14.49 -5.26
CA ALA A 227 5.62 15.68 -6.02
C ALA A 227 5.84 15.38 -7.52
N GLY A 228 6.37 14.20 -7.83
CA GLY A 228 6.63 13.76 -9.21
C GLY A 228 5.47 12.99 -9.87
N THR A 229 4.34 12.81 -9.17
CA THR A 229 3.16 12.12 -9.72
C THR A 229 2.33 13.11 -10.54
N GLN A 230 1.94 12.71 -11.75
CA GLN A 230 1.13 13.50 -12.69
C GLN A 230 -0.30 12.95 -12.79
N GLY A 231 -1.24 13.81 -13.19
CA GLY A 231 -2.64 13.46 -13.42
C GLY A 231 -3.58 13.75 -12.25
N VAL A 232 -4.78 14.26 -12.54
CA VAL A 232 -5.80 14.62 -11.54
C VAL A 232 -6.67 13.41 -11.16
N GLY A 233 -7.11 12.62 -12.14
CA GLY A 233 -7.94 11.42 -11.92
C GLY A 233 -7.12 10.13 -11.85
N ASN A 234 -6.28 9.91 -12.85
CA ASN A 234 -5.43 8.72 -12.94
C ASN A 234 -3.98 9.10 -12.62
N LYS A 235 -3.60 9.01 -11.36
CA LYS A 235 -2.26 9.33 -10.88
C LYS A 235 -1.22 8.43 -11.54
N ASN A 236 -0.15 9.00 -12.09
CA ASN A 236 0.94 8.28 -12.74
C ASN A 236 2.30 8.78 -12.26
N LEU A 237 3.06 7.91 -11.65
CA LEU A 237 4.46 8.12 -11.27
C LEU A 237 5.36 7.63 -12.40
N LEU A 238 5.92 8.56 -13.17
CA LEU A 238 6.71 8.23 -14.35
C LEU A 238 8.01 7.51 -14.00
N LEU A 239 8.49 6.63 -14.90
CA LEU A 239 9.77 5.93 -14.71
C LEU A 239 10.95 6.90 -14.53
N ASN A 240 10.97 8.03 -15.24
CA ASN A 240 12.03 9.03 -15.08
C ASN A 240 12.00 9.67 -13.68
N THR A 241 10.81 9.89 -13.11
CA THR A 241 10.68 10.34 -11.73
C THR A 241 11.19 9.29 -10.76
N ILE A 242 10.80 8.01 -10.94
CA ILE A 242 11.30 6.90 -10.11
C ILE A 242 12.82 6.83 -10.15
N LYS A 243 13.44 6.94 -11.33
CA LYS A 243 14.89 6.96 -11.51
C LYS A 243 15.57 8.10 -10.77
N ALA A 244 14.93 9.26 -10.70
CA ALA A 244 15.46 10.48 -10.08
C ALA A 244 15.23 10.55 -8.56
N ILE A 245 14.44 9.66 -7.98
CA ILE A 245 14.24 9.61 -6.52
C ILE A 245 15.60 9.50 -5.84
N THR A 246 15.88 10.42 -4.92
CA THR A 246 17.12 10.46 -4.14
C THR A 246 16.92 9.82 -2.78
N ILE A 247 17.87 9.01 -2.36
CA ILE A 247 17.86 8.34 -1.08
C ILE A 247 19.23 8.44 -0.38
N PRO A 248 19.25 8.48 0.96
CA PRO A 248 20.48 8.23 1.70
C PRO A 248 20.83 6.75 1.64
N PHE A 249 22.11 6.47 1.52
CA PHE A 249 22.61 5.13 1.27
C PHE A 249 23.72 4.76 2.25
N PRO A 250 23.46 3.90 3.25
CA PRO A 250 24.44 3.39 4.20
C PRO A 250 25.27 2.24 3.62
N PRO A 251 26.40 1.89 4.25
CA PRO A 251 27.09 0.64 4.01
C PRO A 251 26.19 -0.59 4.19
N LEU A 252 26.47 -1.69 3.49
CA LEU A 252 25.60 -2.88 3.44
C LEU A 252 25.29 -3.45 4.83
N ILE A 253 26.30 -3.50 5.71
CA ILE A 253 26.13 -3.99 7.09
C ILE A 253 25.11 -3.11 7.84
N GLU A 254 25.19 -1.79 7.67
CA GLU A 254 24.25 -0.87 8.32
C GLU A 254 22.84 -0.96 7.69
N GLN A 255 22.72 -1.29 6.39
CA GLN A 255 21.42 -1.59 5.77
C GLN A 255 20.74 -2.77 6.48
N GLU A 256 21.48 -3.85 6.76
CA GLU A 256 20.99 -5.02 7.47
C GLU A 256 20.56 -4.70 8.91
N GLU A 257 21.43 -4.01 9.67
CA GLU A 257 21.11 -3.59 11.04
C GLU A 257 19.87 -2.67 11.11
N ILE A 258 19.72 -1.76 10.14
CA ILE A 258 18.54 -0.89 10.06
C ILE A 258 17.27 -1.72 9.79
N VAL A 259 17.31 -2.68 8.86
CA VAL A 259 16.16 -3.55 8.54
C VAL A 259 15.74 -4.35 9.78
N GLU A 260 16.68 -4.97 10.50
CA GLU A 260 16.38 -5.71 11.72
C GLU A 260 15.75 -4.80 12.79
N LYS A 261 16.33 -3.61 12.99
CA LYS A 261 15.83 -2.66 13.97
C LYS A 261 14.43 -2.15 13.64
N VAL A 262 14.20 -1.80 12.39
CA VAL A 262 12.88 -1.33 11.93
C VAL A 262 11.84 -2.47 12.06
N ASN A 263 12.16 -3.69 11.64
CA ASN A 263 11.24 -4.82 11.77
C ASN A 263 10.85 -5.07 13.24
N SER A 264 11.82 -5.02 14.15
CA SER A 264 11.54 -5.13 15.59
C SER A 264 10.58 -4.04 16.09
N LEU A 265 10.81 -2.78 15.69
CA LEU A 265 9.96 -1.65 16.08
C LEU A 265 8.57 -1.71 15.44
N MET A 266 8.47 -2.14 14.19
CA MET A 266 7.18 -2.32 13.50
C MET A 266 6.34 -3.43 14.13
N ASN A 267 6.97 -4.53 14.58
CA ASN A 267 6.27 -5.58 15.32
C ASN A 267 5.68 -5.03 16.62
N LEU A 268 6.43 -4.25 17.39
CA LEU A 268 5.91 -3.57 18.58
C LEU A 268 4.73 -2.64 18.25
N CYS A 269 4.82 -1.89 17.15
CA CYS A 269 3.70 -1.06 16.70
C CYS A 269 2.45 -1.88 16.34
N ASN A 270 2.63 -3.03 15.70
CA ASN A 270 1.53 -3.92 15.36
C ASN A 270 0.87 -4.54 16.61
N ASP A 271 1.67 -4.93 17.60
CA ASP A 271 1.17 -5.42 18.90
C ASP A 271 0.37 -4.34 19.64
N LEU A 272 0.88 -3.10 19.66
CA LEU A 272 0.16 -1.96 20.23
C LEU A 272 -1.17 -1.68 19.50
N GLU A 273 -1.18 -1.78 18.18
CA GLU A 273 -2.41 -1.59 17.38
C GLU A 273 -3.45 -2.66 17.67
N GLN A 274 -3.02 -3.91 17.88
CA GLN A 274 -3.91 -4.99 18.31
C GLN A 274 -4.46 -4.77 19.72
N GLN A 275 -3.62 -4.31 20.66
CA GLN A 275 -4.05 -4.01 22.03
C GLN A 275 -5.05 -2.86 22.06
N LEU A 276 -4.83 -1.79 21.30
CA LEU A 276 -5.79 -0.68 21.19
C LEU A 276 -7.12 -1.15 20.60
N THR A 277 -7.09 -1.99 19.56
CA THR A 277 -8.30 -2.55 18.98
C THR A 277 -9.10 -3.36 19.99
N LYS A 278 -8.42 -4.22 20.77
CA LYS A 278 -9.06 -4.99 21.85
C LYS A 278 -9.64 -4.08 22.95
N LYS A 279 -8.91 -3.03 23.34
CA LYS A 279 -9.37 -2.03 24.32
C LYS A 279 -10.63 -1.32 23.83
N GLU A 280 -10.66 -0.88 22.56
CA GLU A 280 -11.84 -0.24 21.96
C GLU A 280 -13.04 -1.20 21.95
N ASP A 281 -12.85 -2.47 21.56
CA ASP A 281 -13.92 -3.47 21.53
C ASP A 281 -14.47 -3.75 22.94
N ILE A 282 -13.59 -3.88 23.94
CA ILE A 282 -13.99 -4.07 25.34
C ILE A 282 -14.75 -2.84 25.86
N SER A 283 -14.27 -1.63 25.58
CA SER A 283 -14.93 -0.39 25.99
C SER A 283 -16.32 -0.24 25.38
N LYS A 284 -16.49 -0.59 24.10
CA LYS A 284 -17.80 -0.62 23.43
C LYS A 284 -18.76 -1.64 24.07
N LYS A 285 -18.27 -2.85 24.38
CA LYS A 285 -19.06 -3.88 25.07
C LYS A 285 -19.47 -3.44 26.46
N LEU A 286 -18.53 -2.86 27.22
CA LEU A 286 -18.81 -2.36 28.55
C LEU A 286 -19.88 -1.24 28.51
N ALA A 287 -19.73 -0.29 27.61
CA ALA A 287 -20.71 0.77 27.41
C ALA A 287 -22.10 0.22 27.07
N SER A 288 -22.18 -0.77 26.15
CA SER A 288 -23.46 -1.39 25.77
C SER A 288 -24.13 -2.12 26.93
N ILE A 289 -23.35 -2.86 27.76
CA ILE A 289 -23.85 -3.55 28.92
C ILE A 289 -24.32 -2.53 29.96
N THR A 290 -23.55 -1.48 30.23
CA THR A 290 -23.90 -0.44 31.20
C THR A 290 -25.19 0.27 30.80
N ILE A 291 -25.32 0.67 29.53
CA ILE A 291 -26.56 1.27 29.02
C ILE A 291 -27.73 0.30 29.14
N SER A 292 -27.57 -0.97 28.81
CA SER A 292 -28.61 -1.98 28.93
C SER A 292 -29.05 -2.19 30.41
N TYR A 293 -28.09 -2.17 31.34
CA TYR A 293 -28.33 -2.29 32.74
C TYR A 293 -29.10 -1.09 33.34
N ILE A 294 -28.67 0.13 32.98
CA ILE A 294 -29.27 1.36 33.51
C ILE A 294 -30.65 1.63 32.89
N THR A 295 -30.82 1.39 31.60
CA THR A 295 -32.04 1.77 30.86
C THR A 295 -33.06 0.63 30.75
N GLY A 296 -32.69 -0.61 31.07
CA GLY A 296 -33.51 -1.80 30.79
C GLY A 296 -33.65 -2.12 29.28
N ILE A 297 -33.07 -1.31 28.39
CA ILE A 297 -33.10 -1.48 26.93
C ILE A 297 -31.94 -2.38 26.51
N LYS A 298 -32.25 -3.56 25.99
CA LYS A 298 -31.21 -4.41 25.36
C LYS A 298 -30.66 -3.69 24.12
N VAL A 299 -29.47 -3.15 24.27
CA VAL A 299 -28.71 -2.66 23.08
C VAL A 299 -28.39 -3.90 22.23
N LYS A 300 -29.11 -4.09 21.13
CA LYS A 300 -28.73 -5.11 20.14
C LYS A 300 -27.31 -4.75 19.69
N GLU A 301 -26.34 -5.63 19.93
CA GLU A 301 -25.06 -5.53 19.25
C GLU A 301 -25.38 -5.42 17.74
N LYS A 302 -24.94 -4.35 17.10
CA LYS A 302 -24.94 -4.31 15.65
C LYS A 302 -24.09 -5.51 15.21
N GLU A 303 -24.74 -6.59 14.78
CA GLU A 303 -24.03 -7.66 14.09
C GLU A 303 -23.15 -6.94 13.06
N LYS A 304 -21.84 -7.20 13.12
CA LYS A 304 -20.94 -6.73 12.06
C LYS A 304 -21.54 -7.27 10.75
N MET A 305 -22.21 -6.41 10.01
CA MET A 305 -22.64 -6.77 8.66
C MET A 305 -21.37 -7.26 7.98
N LYS A 306 -21.29 -8.54 7.72
CA LYS A 306 -20.27 -9.12 6.84
C LYS A 306 -20.50 -8.44 5.51
N VAL A 307 -19.66 -7.45 5.21
CA VAL A 307 -19.65 -6.85 3.87
C VAL A 307 -19.46 -8.01 2.90
N PRO A 308 -20.39 -8.28 1.99
CA PRO A 308 -20.20 -9.35 1.03
C PRO A 308 -18.93 -9.06 0.25
N LYS A 309 -17.99 -9.98 0.25
CA LYS A 309 -16.71 -9.86 -0.47
C LYS A 309 -16.87 -9.90 -2.02
N ASN A 310 -18.06 -10.05 -2.52
CA ASN A 310 -18.39 -10.08 -3.95
C ASN A 310 -19.32 -8.92 -4.27
N GLU A 311 -19.05 -8.19 -5.36
CA GLU A 311 -19.98 -7.24 -5.98
C GLU A 311 -21.17 -8.03 -6.56
N LEU A 312 -22.10 -8.43 -5.72
CA LEU A 312 -23.38 -8.95 -6.17
C LEU A 312 -24.23 -7.74 -6.55
N ILE A 313 -24.37 -7.49 -7.84
CA ILE A 313 -25.31 -6.52 -8.38
C ILE A 313 -26.70 -7.13 -8.24
N SER A 314 -27.38 -6.91 -7.13
CA SER A 314 -28.77 -7.28 -6.97
C SER A 314 -29.66 -6.29 -7.70
N ILE A 315 -30.64 -6.80 -8.47
CA ILE A 315 -31.69 -5.98 -9.05
C ILE A 315 -32.78 -5.81 -8.00
N LEU A 316 -33.11 -4.55 -7.70
CA LEU A 316 -34.19 -4.18 -6.79
C LEU A 316 -35.44 -3.85 -7.60
N LYS A 317 -36.57 -4.37 -7.16
CA LYS A 317 -37.87 -4.20 -7.83
C LYS A 317 -38.88 -3.58 -6.90
N ILE A 318 -39.83 -2.86 -7.46
CA ILE A 318 -40.99 -2.35 -6.73
C ILE A 318 -41.94 -3.51 -6.42
N LYS A 319 -42.35 -3.61 -5.15
CA LYS A 319 -43.38 -4.52 -4.70
C LYS A 319 -44.74 -3.82 -4.59
N LYS A 320 -44.77 -2.62 -3.98
CA LYS A 320 -45.99 -1.84 -3.82
C LYS A 320 -45.70 -0.37 -4.16
N LYS A 321 -46.58 0.26 -4.90
CA LYS A 321 -46.44 1.71 -5.24
C LYS A 321 -46.66 2.55 -3.97
N PRO A 322 -45.67 3.35 -3.53
CA PRO A 322 -45.86 4.24 -2.42
C PRO A 322 -46.84 5.38 -2.77
N THR A 323 -47.57 5.85 -1.79
CA THR A 323 -48.42 7.05 -1.92
C THR A 323 -47.59 8.32 -1.77
N GLN A 324 -48.16 9.49 -2.10
CA GLN A 324 -47.45 10.76 -1.92
C GLN A 324 -47.07 11.07 -0.44
N LYS A 325 -47.81 10.47 0.51
CA LYS A 325 -47.60 10.64 1.94
C LYS A 325 -46.49 9.72 2.49
N ASP A 326 -46.13 8.67 1.76
CA ASP A 326 -45.15 7.71 2.22
C ASP A 326 -43.72 8.24 2.05
N ASP A 327 -42.88 8.05 3.06
CA ASP A 327 -41.46 8.41 3.01
C ASP A 327 -40.63 7.27 2.35
N ALA A 328 -40.80 7.13 1.05
CA ALA A 328 -40.24 6.05 0.22
C ALA A 328 -39.44 6.63 -0.97
N PRO A 329 -38.34 7.38 -0.71
CA PRO A 329 -37.58 8.03 -1.77
C PRO A 329 -36.98 7.03 -2.79
N LEU A 330 -36.51 5.84 -2.35
CA LEU A 330 -35.90 4.85 -3.22
C LEU A 330 -36.94 4.18 -4.12
N ALA A 331 -38.10 3.83 -3.58
CA ALA A 331 -39.20 3.28 -4.38
C ALA A 331 -39.74 4.29 -5.40
N LYS A 332 -39.73 5.59 -5.05
CA LYS A 332 -40.11 6.66 -6.01
C LYS A 332 -39.11 6.79 -7.15
N ILE A 333 -37.82 6.62 -6.87
CA ILE A 333 -36.79 6.55 -7.93
C ILE A 333 -37.03 5.32 -8.81
N LEU A 334 -37.23 4.13 -8.23
CA LEU A 334 -37.53 2.91 -8.99
C LEU A 334 -38.72 3.07 -9.95
N LEU A 335 -39.78 3.76 -9.52
CA LEU A 335 -40.96 4.03 -10.38
C LEU A 335 -40.60 4.81 -11.65
N ASN A 336 -39.65 5.76 -11.56
CA ASN A 336 -39.20 6.53 -12.71
C ASN A 336 -38.41 5.69 -13.74
N TYR A 337 -37.92 4.50 -13.33
CA TYR A 337 -37.12 3.60 -14.15
C TYR A 337 -37.79 2.25 -14.39
N LYS A 338 -39.08 2.27 -14.71
CA LYS A 338 -39.90 1.08 -15.04
C LYS A 338 -40.08 0.07 -13.89
N GLY A 339 -39.77 0.46 -12.67
CA GLY A 339 -39.97 -0.33 -11.45
C GLY A 339 -38.80 -1.24 -11.06
N GLU A 340 -37.68 -1.23 -11.78
CA GLU A 340 -36.51 -2.04 -11.44
C GLU A 340 -35.21 -1.31 -11.77
N LEU A 341 -34.20 -1.42 -10.88
CA LEU A 341 -32.82 -0.93 -11.05
C LEU A 341 -31.85 -1.83 -10.31
N SER A 342 -30.60 -1.85 -10.77
CA SER A 342 -29.52 -2.42 -9.94
C SER A 342 -29.31 -1.56 -8.69
N SER A 343 -28.97 -2.21 -7.58
CA SER A 343 -28.69 -1.51 -6.30
C SER A 343 -27.64 -0.40 -6.43
N LYS A 344 -26.65 -0.58 -7.31
CA LYS A 344 -25.62 0.41 -7.62
C LYS A 344 -26.19 1.66 -8.31
N LEU A 345 -27.06 1.48 -9.29
CA LEU A 345 -27.72 2.60 -9.99
C LEU A 345 -28.71 3.30 -9.09
N LEU A 346 -29.50 2.56 -8.30
CA LEU A 346 -30.44 3.14 -7.36
C LEU A 346 -29.73 3.99 -6.32
N TRP A 347 -28.57 3.53 -5.80
CA TRP A 347 -27.74 4.31 -4.91
C TRP A 347 -27.21 5.58 -5.58
N SER A 348 -26.69 5.49 -6.82
CA SER A 348 -26.17 6.67 -7.53
C SER A 348 -27.24 7.73 -7.80
N TYR A 349 -28.50 7.36 -7.94
CA TYR A 349 -29.61 8.30 -8.15
C TYR A 349 -30.25 8.81 -6.86
N SER A 350 -29.97 8.18 -5.72
CA SER A 350 -30.53 8.59 -4.42
C SER A 350 -29.80 9.77 -3.80
N GLU A 351 -28.61 10.13 -4.29
CA GLU A 351 -27.73 11.17 -3.73
C GLU A 351 -27.40 10.97 -2.23
N LEU A 352 -27.71 9.81 -1.66
CA LEU A 352 -27.43 9.45 -0.28
C LEU A 352 -26.01 8.90 -0.15
N ASP A 353 -25.36 9.14 1.00
CA ASP A 353 -24.17 8.36 1.34
C ASP A 353 -24.53 6.89 1.57
N ILE A 354 -23.53 6.02 1.57
CA ILE A 354 -23.74 4.58 1.56
C ILE A 354 -24.45 4.08 2.83
N GLU A 355 -24.24 4.72 3.99
CA GLU A 355 -24.87 4.32 5.25
C GLU A 355 -26.35 4.71 5.26
N ASN A 356 -26.66 5.92 4.85
CA ASN A 356 -28.04 6.41 4.75
C ASN A 356 -28.84 5.72 3.67
N PHE A 357 -28.19 5.37 2.54
CA PHE A 357 -28.82 4.55 1.51
C PHE A 357 -29.27 3.18 2.03
N TYR A 358 -28.41 2.46 2.74
CA TYR A 358 -28.76 1.16 3.30
C TYR A 358 -29.79 1.23 4.43
N MET A 359 -29.76 2.29 5.25
CA MET A 359 -30.81 2.51 6.25
C MET A 359 -32.16 2.75 5.59
N GLN A 360 -32.22 3.60 4.58
CA GLN A 360 -33.44 3.88 3.84
C GLN A 360 -33.96 2.67 3.07
N LEU A 361 -33.06 1.93 2.41
CA LEU A 361 -33.42 0.69 1.71
C LEU A 361 -34.04 -0.34 2.67
N LYS A 362 -33.50 -0.47 3.88
CA LYS A 362 -34.05 -1.36 4.89
C LYS A 362 -35.46 -0.96 5.32
N ILE A 363 -35.70 0.33 5.54
CA ILE A 363 -37.03 0.86 5.87
C ILE A 363 -38.01 0.55 4.75
N GLU A 364 -37.60 0.73 3.50
CA GLU A 364 -38.50 0.52 2.35
C GLU A 364 -38.78 -0.96 2.03
N LEU A 365 -37.83 -1.86 2.37
CA LEU A 365 -38.05 -3.31 2.34
C LEU A 365 -39.00 -3.77 3.47
N GLU A 366 -38.84 -3.23 4.71
CA GLU A 366 -39.70 -3.55 5.85
C GLU A 366 -41.16 -3.07 5.66
N ASN A 367 -41.36 -1.99 4.89
CA ASN A 367 -42.67 -1.48 4.52
C ASN A 367 -43.26 -2.08 3.24
N ASP A 368 -42.63 -3.10 2.67
CA ASP A 368 -43.06 -3.80 1.46
C ASP A 368 -43.20 -2.91 0.21
N TRP A 369 -42.48 -1.76 0.17
CA TRP A 369 -42.46 -0.91 -1.05
C TRP A 369 -41.48 -1.44 -2.08
N ILE A 370 -40.37 -2.02 -1.63
CA ILE A 370 -39.33 -2.66 -2.46
C ILE A 370 -39.36 -4.16 -2.17
N GLU A 371 -39.22 -4.97 -3.22
CA GLU A 371 -39.14 -6.42 -3.10
C GLU A 371 -37.79 -6.85 -2.57
N GLN A 372 -37.79 -7.81 -1.63
CA GLN A 372 -36.51 -8.37 -1.14
C GLN A 372 -35.87 -9.15 -2.28
N PRO A 373 -34.60 -8.81 -2.66
CA PRO A 373 -33.93 -9.49 -3.76
C PRO A 373 -33.73 -10.98 -3.43
N GLU A 374 -33.92 -11.85 -4.42
CA GLU A 374 -33.58 -13.25 -4.26
C GLU A 374 -32.14 -13.44 -3.88
N ILE A 375 -31.85 -14.44 -3.04
CA ILE A 375 -30.48 -14.81 -2.69
C ILE A 375 -29.78 -15.21 -4.00
N ALA A 376 -28.72 -14.47 -4.37
CA ALA A 376 -27.97 -14.74 -5.58
C ALA A 376 -27.45 -16.17 -5.56
N LYS A 377 -27.92 -17.00 -6.48
CA LYS A 377 -27.35 -18.32 -6.74
C LYS A 377 -26.05 -18.13 -7.51
N MET A 378 -24.96 -18.76 -7.07
CA MET A 378 -23.79 -18.92 -7.92
C MET A 378 -24.22 -19.73 -9.16
N ILE A 379 -24.15 -19.11 -10.31
CA ILE A 379 -24.24 -19.83 -11.57
C ILE A 379 -22.83 -20.33 -11.84
N ASP A 380 -22.61 -21.63 -11.70
CA ASP A 380 -21.44 -22.29 -12.25
C ASP A 380 -21.48 -22.13 -13.77
N THR A 381 -20.56 -21.32 -14.30
CA THR A 381 -20.36 -21.16 -15.74
C THR A 381 -19.53 -22.34 -16.28
N GLU A 382 -20.04 -23.56 -16.06
CA GLU A 382 -19.67 -24.72 -16.88
C GLU A 382 -20.93 -25.07 -17.68
N GLU A 383 -21.14 -24.35 -18.76
CA GLU A 383 -21.88 -24.76 -19.93
C GLU A 383 -22.16 -23.53 -20.82
N LYS A 384 -21.15 -23.21 -21.65
CA LYS A 384 -21.34 -22.83 -23.08
C LYS A 384 -19.96 -22.55 -23.71
#